data_21a4c64697e5e72c93259c4129556a66
#
_entry.id   21a4c64697e5e72c93259c4129556a66
#
_cell.length_a   1.000
_cell.length_b   1.000
_cell.length_c   1.000
_cell.angle_alpha   90.00
_cell.angle_beta   90.00
_cell.angle_gamma   90.00
#
_symmetry.space_group_name_H-M   'P 1'
#
loop_
_entity.id
_entity.type
_entity.pdbx_description
1 polymer ?
#
loop_
_entity_poly.entity_id
_entity_poly.type
_entity_poly.pdbx_seq_one_letter_code
_entity_poly.pdbx_strand_id
1 'polypeptide(L)'
;MANYPSGTTEMKEIHVSIRDQLLTLKDDETPVRTYPVSTSRFGIGTEHGSFKTPVGRFRVAEKIGGEMPAGTIFRSRVALKPGDPLPPTEDLVMSRVLWLDGLDEHNANTRERFIYIHGTKHEGEIGSPASCGCIRMRNEDVIELFDLVDHDTPVVIEE
;
A
#
# COMPACT_ATOMS: atom_id res chain seq x y z
N MET A 1 -16.75 -26.13 -7.34
CA MET A 1 -16.21 -26.05 -7.24
C MET A 1 -15.73 -25.92 -6.83
N ALA A 2 -15.65 -25.65 -6.97
CA ALA A 2 -14.99 -25.50 -6.67
C ALA A 2 -14.30 -25.74 -6.14
N ASN A 3 -14.21 -26.11 -5.94
CA ASN A 3 -13.45 -26.38 -5.38
C ASN A 3 -12.43 -26.29 -5.57
N TYR A 4 -12.55 -25.43 -5.36
CA TYR A 4 -11.34 -25.49 -5.75
C TYR A 4 -10.44 -25.87 -4.80
N PRO A 5 -9.45 -26.35 -5.11
CA PRO A 5 -8.39 -26.55 -4.20
C PRO A 5 -8.08 -25.26 -3.65
N SER A 6 -8.05 -25.22 -2.44
CA SER A 6 -7.86 -24.01 -1.81
C SER A 6 -6.63 -23.34 -2.29
N GLY A 7 -6.63 -22.17 -2.46
CA GLY A 7 -5.61 -21.33 -2.75
C GLY A 7 -5.23 -21.36 -4.15
N THR A 8 -5.81 -22.27 -4.80
CA THR A 8 -5.41 -22.33 -6.05
C THR A 8 -5.89 -21.25 -6.73
N THR A 9 -5.89 -20.78 -7.26
CA THR A 9 -6.40 -19.96 -8.20
C THR A 9 -6.97 -18.75 -7.67
N GLU A 10 -6.67 -18.40 -6.44
CA GLU A 10 -7.03 -17.09 -6.07
C GLU A 10 -6.27 -16.15 -6.94
N MET A 11 -6.96 -15.42 -7.76
CA MET A 11 -6.37 -14.44 -8.65
C MET A 11 -6.61 -13.06 -8.07
N LYS A 12 -6.16 -12.87 -6.84
CA LYS A 12 -6.34 -11.58 -6.19
C LYS A 12 -5.45 -10.52 -6.80
N GLU A 13 -5.99 -9.32 -6.92
CA GLU A 13 -5.27 -8.19 -7.46
C GLU A 13 -5.71 -6.94 -6.71
N ILE A 14 -4.74 -6.11 -6.35
CA ILE A 14 -5.02 -4.81 -5.77
C ILE A 14 -5.07 -3.81 -6.92
N HIS A 15 -6.12 -2.99 -6.93
CA HIS A 15 -6.31 -2.00 -7.97
C HIS A 15 -6.50 -0.63 -7.34
N VAL A 16 -5.61 0.32 -7.63
CA VAL A 16 -5.68 1.66 -7.05
C VAL A 16 -6.03 2.65 -8.15
N SER A 17 -7.11 3.41 -7.93
CA SER A 17 -7.49 4.51 -8.80
C SER A 17 -7.07 5.81 -8.13
N ILE A 18 -6.12 6.51 -8.73
CA ILE A 18 -5.67 7.78 -8.19
C ILE A 18 -6.76 8.83 -8.36
N ARG A 19 -7.46 8.81 -9.49
CA ARG A 19 -8.54 9.76 -9.70
C ARG A 19 -9.59 9.66 -8.61
N ASP A 20 -9.98 8.44 -8.27
CA ASP A 20 -11.07 8.23 -7.32
C ASP A 20 -10.58 8.11 -5.87
N GLN A 21 -9.27 8.01 -5.65
CA GLN A 21 -8.65 7.79 -4.35
C GLN A 21 -9.26 6.58 -3.67
N LEU A 22 -9.33 5.48 -4.43
CA LEU A 22 -9.88 4.21 -3.97
C LEU A 22 -8.93 3.07 -4.29
N LEU A 23 -8.88 2.11 -3.38
CA LEU A 23 -8.18 0.85 -3.59
C LEU A 23 -9.22 -0.25 -3.56
N THR A 24 -9.26 -1.06 -4.61
CA THR A 24 -10.18 -2.18 -4.70
C THR A 24 -9.38 -3.46 -4.73
N LEU A 25 -9.73 -4.38 -3.86
CA LEU A 25 -9.20 -5.74 -3.92
C LEU A 25 -10.16 -6.57 -4.74
N LYS A 26 -9.66 -7.15 -5.81
CA LYS A 26 -10.46 -7.98 -6.71
C LYS A 26 -10.02 -9.43 -6.57
N ASP A 27 -10.95 -10.34 -6.75
CA ASP A 27 -10.67 -11.76 -6.84
C ASP A 27 -11.24 -12.21 -8.17
N ASP A 28 -10.36 -12.50 -9.12
CA ASP A 28 -10.77 -12.94 -10.45
C ASP A 28 -11.67 -11.91 -11.11
N GLU A 29 -11.30 -10.63 -11.03
CA GLU A 29 -12.04 -9.51 -11.60
C GLU A 29 -13.29 -9.11 -10.82
N THR A 30 -13.63 -9.82 -9.76
CA THR A 30 -14.78 -9.48 -8.93
C THR A 30 -14.31 -8.67 -7.74
N PRO A 31 -14.81 -7.45 -7.53
CA PRO A 31 -14.43 -6.66 -6.35
C PRO A 31 -14.91 -7.34 -5.08
N VAL A 32 -14.01 -7.53 -4.11
CA VAL A 32 -14.37 -8.12 -2.83
C VAL A 32 -14.24 -7.12 -1.68
N ARG A 33 -13.41 -6.10 -1.83
CA ARG A 33 -13.27 -5.02 -0.84
C ARG A 33 -12.91 -3.74 -1.56
N THR A 34 -13.38 -2.61 -1.05
CA THR A 34 -13.01 -1.29 -1.57
C THR A 34 -12.72 -0.40 -0.37
N TYR A 35 -11.61 0.31 -0.43
CA TYR A 35 -11.16 1.18 0.65
C TYR A 35 -10.81 2.56 0.11
N PRO A 36 -11.13 3.63 0.85
CA PRO A 36 -10.61 4.94 0.49
C PRO A 36 -9.12 4.99 0.81
N VAL A 37 -8.36 5.71 -0.01
CA VAL A 37 -6.92 5.84 0.18
C VAL A 37 -6.50 7.29 -0.07
N SER A 38 -5.23 7.58 0.19
CA SER A 38 -4.61 8.85 -0.19
C SER A 38 -3.34 8.53 -0.95
N THR A 39 -3.19 9.15 -2.12
CA THR A 39 -1.95 9.07 -2.88
C THR A 39 -1.26 10.43 -2.81
N SER A 40 -0.21 10.61 -3.60
CA SER A 40 0.62 11.80 -3.49
C SER A 40 -0.12 13.10 -3.82
N ARG A 41 0.09 14.12 -2.99
CA ARG A 41 -0.40 15.46 -3.28
C ARG A 41 0.42 16.13 -4.38
N PHE A 42 1.53 15.53 -4.78
CA PHE A 42 2.39 16.07 -5.84
C PHE A 42 2.09 15.45 -7.20
N GLY A 43 1.15 14.53 -7.28
CA GLY A 43 0.72 13.95 -8.54
C GLY A 43 1.39 12.62 -8.87
N ILE A 44 1.39 12.29 -10.15
CA ILE A 44 1.85 11.01 -10.66
C ILE A 44 3.24 11.14 -11.25
N GLY A 45 4.13 10.21 -10.91
CA GLY A 45 5.46 10.21 -11.49
C GLY A 45 6.36 9.16 -10.88
N THR A 46 7.49 8.91 -11.54
CA THR A 46 8.42 7.85 -11.14
C THR A 46 9.81 8.39 -10.78
N GLU A 47 10.07 9.68 -10.91
CA GLU A 47 11.40 10.21 -10.62
C GLU A 47 11.75 10.05 -9.16
N HIS A 48 12.98 9.65 -8.90
CA HIS A 48 13.49 9.54 -7.55
C HIS A 48 13.46 10.93 -6.89
N GLY A 49 12.93 10.99 -5.68
CA GLY A 49 12.86 12.26 -4.96
C GLY A 49 11.72 13.18 -5.35
N SER A 50 10.84 12.75 -6.27
CA SER A 50 9.72 13.58 -6.71
C SER A 50 8.56 13.60 -5.74
N PHE A 51 8.48 12.64 -4.84
CA PHE A 51 7.36 12.43 -3.91
C PHE A 51 6.05 12.14 -4.63
N LYS A 52 6.12 11.73 -5.90
CA LYS A 52 4.94 11.41 -6.70
C LYS A 52 4.62 9.93 -6.59
N THR A 53 3.36 9.57 -6.84
CA THR A 53 2.94 8.18 -6.84
C THR A 53 3.11 7.59 -8.24
N PRO A 54 3.80 6.45 -8.37
CA PRO A 54 3.97 5.83 -9.68
C PRO A 54 2.70 5.12 -10.13
N VAL A 55 2.55 4.94 -11.43
CA VAL A 55 1.44 4.18 -12.02
C VAL A 55 2.00 3.01 -12.79
N GLY A 56 1.14 2.05 -13.13
CA GLY A 56 1.47 0.87 -13.89
C GLY A 56 1.23 -0.40 -13.10
N ARG A 57 2.06 -1.41 -13.36
CA ARG A 57 1.91 -2.71 -12.73
C ARG A 57 3.01 -2.91 -11.69
N PHE A 58 2.60 -3.51 -10.57
CA PHE A 58 3.49 -3.75 -9.43
C PHE A 58 3.15 -5.10 -8.82
N ARG A 59 3.94 -5.52 -7.86
CA ARG A 59 3.62 -6.67 -7.00
C ARG A 59 3.93 -6.29 -5.57
N VAL A 60 3.32 -7.01 -4.63
CA VAL A 60 3.67 -6.88 -3.22
C VAL A 60 4.98 -7.63 -3.03
N ALA A 61 6.06 -6.90 -2.80
CA ALA A 61 7.37 -7.51 -2.62
C ALA A 61 7.58 -8.03 -1.22
N GLU A 62 7.12 -7.27 -0.21
CA GLU A 62 7.26 -7.68 1.19
C GLU A 62 6.08 -7.21 1.99
N LYS A 63 5.72 -8.00 3.00
CA LYS A 63 4.67 -7.68 3.96
C LYS A 63 5.32 -7.56 5.33
N ILE A 64 5.13 -6.43 5.99
CA ILE A 64 5.81 -6.15 7.25
C ILE A 64 4.80 -5.73 8.30
N GLY A 65 4.93 -6.27 9.50
CA GLY A 65 4.14 -5.82 10.64
C GLY A 65 2.97 -6.71 11.02
N GLY A 66 2.87 -7.92 10.45
CA GLY A 66 1.71 -8.77 10.66
C GLY A 66 1.46 -9.18 12.10
N GLU A 67 2.48 -9.12 12.97
CA GLU A 67 2.31 -9.53 14.35
C GLU A 67 2.19 -8.34 15.30
N MET A 68 2.20 -7.12 14.76
CA MET A 68 2.21 -5.93 15.58
C MET A 68 0.79 -5.40 15.81
N PRO A 69 0.54 -4.72 16.94
CA PRO A 69 -0.77 -4.11 17.16
C PRO A 69 -1.03 -2.96 16.21
N ALA A 70 -2.32 -2.66 16.03
CA ALA A 70 -2.72 -1.51 15.24
C ALA A 70 -2.06 -0.25 15.80
N GLY A 71 -1.65 0.65 14.91
CA GLY A 71 -1.03 1.90 15.32
C GLY A 71 0.46 1.81 15.55
N THR A 72 1.07 0.63 15.42
CA THR A 72 2.53 0.51 15.52
C THR A 72 3.17 1.39 14.47
N ILE A 73 4.21 2.12 14.86
CA ILE A 73 4.94 3.01 13.96
C ILE A 73 6.21 2.29 13.52
N PHE A 74 6.52 2.39 12.24
CA PHE A 74 7.72 1.77 11.68
C PHE A 74 8.71 2.83 11.25
N ARG A 75 9.99 2.56 11.50
CA ARG A 75 11.08 3.39 11.01
C ARG A 75 11.97 2.48 10.20
N SER A 76 12.16 2.81 8.93
CA SER A 76 12.93 1.96 8.02
C SER A 76 12.47 0.51 8.09
N ARG A 77 11.16 0.33 8.13
CA ARG A 77 10.48 -0.97 8.11
C ARG A 77 10.70 -1.81 9.39
N VAL A 78 11.14 -1.16 10.45
CA VAL A 78 11.32 -1.81 11.75
C VAL A 78 10.37 -1.17 12.75
N ALA A 79 9.63 -2.00 13.49
CA ALA A 79 8.66 -1.49 14.47
C ALA A 79 9.39 -0.77 15.59
N LEU A 80 8.90 0.42 15.95
CA LEU A 80 9.45 1.15 17.08
C LEU A 80 8.98 0.53 18.37
N LYS A 81 9.82 0.59 19.38
CA LYS A 81 9.49 0.16 20.75
C LYS A 81 9.12 1.37 21.58
N PRO A 82 8.40 1.15 22.70
CA PRO A 82 8.11 2.26 23.61
C PRO A 82 9.39 2.98 23.99
N GLY A 83 9.38 4.30 23.86
CA GLY A 83 10.54 5.12 24.20
C GLY A 83 11.45 5.44 23.03
N ASP A 84 11.30 4.76 21.91
CA ASP A 84 12.09 5.08 20.73
C ASP A 84 11.68 6.45 20.18
N PRO A 85 12.63 7.22 19.64
CA PRO A 85 12.28 8.51 19.04
C PRO A 85 11.46 8.30 17.77
N LEU A 86 10.48 9.18 17.56
CA LEU A 86 9.69 9.14 16.35
C LEU A 86 10.52 9.61 15.15
N PRO A 87 10.23 9.05 13.96
CA PRO A 87 10.89 9.53 12.75
C PRO A 87 10.58 11.01 12.53
N PRO A 88 11.53 11.77 11.99
CA PRO A 88 11.31 13.20 11.76
C PRO A 88 10.53 13.44 10.48
N THR A 89 9.29 12.99 10.45
CA THR A 89 8.42 13.13 9.28
C THR A 89 6.98 13.24 9.76
N GLU A 90 6.18 13.95 8.98
CA GLU A 90 4.76 14.01 9.24
C GLU A 90 4.02 12.82 8.64
N ASP A 91 4.68 12.09 7.76
CA ASP A 91 4.07 10.95 7.09
C ASP A 91 4.54 9.65 7.73
N LEU A 92 4.07 9.41 8.95
CA LEU A 92 4.44 8.19 9.66
C LEU A 92 3.86 6.97 8.98
N VAL A 93 4.65 5.90 8.93
CA VAL A 93 4.24 4.63 8.39
C VAL A 93 3.74 3.79 9.56
N MET A 94 2.46 3.41 9.51
CA MET A 94 1.82 2.80 10.68
C MET A 94 1.09 1.52 10.34
N SER A 95 0.94 0.69 11.34
CA SER A 95 0.12 -0.52 11.39
C SER A 95 0.64 -1.66 10.55
N ARG A 96 0.74 -1.50 9.27
CA ARG A 96 1.21 -2.53 8.33
C ARG A 96 1.90 -1.88 7.16
N VAL A 97 2.84 -2.60 6.57
CA VAL A 97 3.54 -2.14 5.37
C VAL A 97 3.42 -3.20 4.30
N LEU A 98 2.92 -2.80 3.14
CA LEU A 98 3.01 -3.59 1.93
C LEU A 98 3.99 -2.85 1.03
N TRP A 99 5.17 -3.40 0.84
CA TRP A 99 6.23 -2.76 0.08
C TRP A 99 6.11 -3.19 -1.37
N LEU A 100 6.03 -2.25 -2.29
CA LEU A 100 5.76 -2.53 -3.70
C LEU A 100 7.04 -2.59 -4.53
N ASP A 101 7.00 -3.45 -5.54
CA ASP A 101 8.06 -3.56 -6.53
C ASP A 101 7.41 -3.30 -7.89
N GLY A 102 8.07 -2.51 -8.73
CA GLY A 102 7.53 -2.17 -10.04
C GLY A 102 7.86 -3.23 -11.06
N LEU A 103 6.90 -3.55 -11.91
CA LEU A 103 7.04 -4.58 -12.91
C LEU A 103 7.22 -4.04 -14.32
N ASP A 104 7.03 -2.73 -14.53
CA ASP A 104 7.19 -2.11 -15.83
C ASP A 104 8.53 -1.38 -15.88
N GLU A 105 9.00 -1.13 -17.09
CA GLU A 105 10.29 -0.47 -17.26
C GLU A 105 10.28 0.92 -16.62
N HIS A 106 9.20 1.67 -16.83
CA HIS A 106 9.14 3.04 -16.33
C HIS A 106 9.02 3.15 -14.82
N ASN A 107 8.56 2.11 -14.15
CA ASN A 107 8.40 2.14 -12.69
C ASN A 107 9.31 1.14 -11.96
N ALA A 108 10.36 0.68 -12.63
CA ALA A 108 11.24 -0.34 -12.06
C ALA A 108 11.96 0.12 -10.80
N ASN A 109 12.03 1.43 -10.55
CA ASN A 109 12.68 1.98 -9.36
C ASN A 109 11.74 2.10 -8.16
N THR A 110 10.53 1.55 -8.23
CA THR A 110 9.53 1.70 -7.18
C THR A 110 10.02 1.21 -5.83
N ARG A 111 10.64 0.03 -5.79
CA ARG A 111 11.10 -0.53 -4.52
C ARG A 111 12.18 0.35 -3.88
N GLU A 112 13.08 0.87 -4.68
CA GLU A 112 14.15 1.72 -4.19
C GLU A 112 13.65 3.07 -3.72
N ARG A 113 12.48 3.49 -4.20
CA ARG A 113 11.84 4.73 -3.75
C ARG A 113 10.98 4.50 -2.50
N PHE A 114 10.94 3.27 -1.97
CA PHE A 114 10.21 2.94 -0.75
C PHE A 114 8.72 3.27 -0.88
N ILE A 115 8.12 2.84 -1.98
CA ILE A 115 6.69 3.03 -2.18
C ILE A 115 5.94 1.91 -1.48
N TYR A 116 5.17 2.29 -0.46
CA TYR A 116 4.42 1.35 0.37
C TYR A 116 2.92 1.62 0.28
N ILE A 117 2.15 0.61 0.65
CA ILE A 117 0.77 0.80 1.10
C ILE A 117 0.86 0.66 2.62
N HIS A 118 0.40 1.67 3.35
CA HIS A 118 0.57 1.66 4.82
C HIS A 118 -0.52 2.45 5.52
N GLY A 119 -0.65 2.26 6.84
CA GLY A 119 -1.55 3.06 7.65
C GLY A 119 -0.96 4.43 7.96
N THR A 120 -1.78 5.30 8.52
CA THR A 120 -1.38 6.69 8.77
C THR A 120 -2.07 7.22 10.03
N LYS A 121 -1.45 8.24 10.66
CA LYS A 121 -2.11 8.96 11.73
C LYS A 121 -3.06 10.02 11.19
N HIS A 122 -3.01 10.31 9.89
CA HIS A 122 -3.82 11.35 9.26
C HIS A 122 -5.06 10.76 8.60
N GLU A 123 -5.82 9.97 9.36
CA GLU A 123 -6.98 9.28 8.79
C GLU A 123 -8.05 10.22 8.25
N GLY A 124 -8.10 11.44 8.76
CA GLY A 124 -9.05 12.42 8.26
C GLY A 124 -8.75 12.90 6.85
N GLU A 125 -7.53 12.67 6.35
CA GLU A 125 -7.17 13.07 4.99
C GLU A 125 -7.40 11.96 3.96
N ILE A 126 -7.77 10.77 4.42
CA ILE A 126 -8.00 9.64 3.51
C ILE A 126 -9.18 10.00 2.60
N GLY A 127 -9.00 9.75 1.32
CA GLY A 127 -9.98 10.08 0.29
C GLY A 127 -9.54 11.23 -0.59
N SER A 128 -8.43 11.89 -0.26
CA SER A 128 -7.91 12.98 -1.09
C SER A 128 -6.39 12.86 -1.17
N PRO A 129 -5.78 13.42 -2.23
CA PRO A 129 -4.32 13.35 -2.40
C PRO A 129 -3.64 14.14 -1.29
N ALA A 130 -2.85 13.44 -0.48
CA ALA A 130 -2.25 14.04 0.70
C ALA A 130 -0.88 13.47 1.04
N SER A 131 -0.45 12.38 0.41
CA SER A 131 0.78 11.70 0.79
C SER A 131 1.99 12.25 0.04
N CYS A 132 3.14 11.66 0.30
CA CYS A 132 4.39 11.99 -0.37
C CYS A 132 4.86 10.83 -1.25
N GLY A 133 3.92 10.10 -1.87
CA GLY A 133 4.23 9.04 -2.82
C GLY A 133 3.63 7.71 -2.49
N CYS A 134 3.58 7.35 -1.21
CA CYS A 134 2.98 6.09 -0.80
C CYS A 134 1.45 6.14 -0.87
N ILE A 135 0.83 5.00 -0.76
CA ILE A 135 -0.62 4.88 -0.70
C ILE A 135 -0.98 4.73 0.77
N ARG A 136 -1.62 5.76 1.34
CA ARG A 136 -2.04 5.75 2.74
C ARG A 136 -3.44 5.17 2.87
N MET A 137 -3.65 4.38 3.91
CA MET A 137 -4.96 3.81 4.23
C MET A 137 -5.29 4.09 5.68
N ARG A 138 -6.57 3.96 6.03
CA ARG A 138 -6.91 3.92 7.45
C ARG A 138 -6.25 2.71 8.06
N ASN A 139 -5.90 2.80 9.34
CA ASN A 139 -5.16 1.73 9.98
C ASN A 139 -5.92 0.41 10.00
N GLU A 140 -7.23 0.45 10.29
CA GLU A 140 -8.01 -0.78 10.28
C GLU A 140 -8.14 -1.37 8.88
N ASP A 141 -8.14 -0.51 7.85
CA ASP A 141 -8.28 -0.98 6.48
C ASP A 141 -7.01 -1.66 6.00
N VAL A 142 -5.84 -1.11 6.31
CA VAL A 142 -4.59 -1.73 5.85
C VAL A 142 -4.35 -3.04 6.58
N ILE A 143 -4.81 -3.15 7.83
CA ILE A 143 -4.70 -4.41 8.57
C ILE A 143 -5.54 -5.48 7.89
N GLU A 144 -6.77 -5.15 7.50
CA GLU A 144 -7.62 -6.11 6.80
C GLU A 144 -7.03 -6.49 5.46
N LEU A 145 -6.59 -5.51 4.67
CA LEU A 145 -6.00 -5.78 3.37
C LEU A 145 -4.76 -6.67 3.50
N PHE A 146 -3.92 -6.38 4.49
CA PHE A 146 -2.70 -7.14 4.73
C PHE A 146 -3.00 -8.63 4.91
N ASP A 147 -4.07 -8.95 5.62
CA ASP A 147 -4.43 -10.34 5.87
C ASP A 147 -5.04 -11.02 4.65
N LEU A 148 -5.53 -10.25 3.70
CA LEU A 148 -6.21 -10.80 2.53
C LEU A 148 -5.29 -11.01 1.34
N VAL A 149 -4.09 -10.46 1.36
CA VAL A 149 -3.16 -10.55 0.22
C VAL A 149 -1.87 -11.24 0.64
N ASP A 150 -1.10 -11.64 -0.36
CA ASP A 150 0.14 -12.38 -0.16
C ASP A 150 1.29 -11.69 -0.86
N HIS A 151 2.50 -12.24 -0.65
CA HIS A 151 3.65 -11.85 -1.47
C HIS A 151 3.29 -12.12 -2.92
N ASP A 152 3.78 -11.29 -3.80
CA ASP A 152 3.56 -11.38 -5.24
C ASP A 152 2.14 -11.09 -5.68
N THR A 153 1.22 -10.73 -4.77
CA THR A 153 -0.10 -10.26 -5.21
C THR A 153 0.08 -9.10 -6.17
N PRO A 154 -0.52 -9.18 -7.37
CA PRO A 154 -0.39 -8.10 -8.34
C PRO A 154 -1.06 -6.82 -7.86
N VAL A 155 -0.47 -5.69 -8.22
CA VAL A 155 -1.00 -4.38 -7.90
C VAL A 155 -1.00 -3.55 -9.18
N VAL A 156 -2.12 -2.91 -9.47
CA VAL A 156 -2.21 -1.99 -10.59
C VAL A 156 -2.57 -0.62 -10.01
N ILE A 157 -1.80 0.39 -10.37
CA ILE A 157 -2.09 1.77 -9.97
C ILE A 157 -2.33 2.54 -11.26
N GLU A 158 -3.49 3.19 -11.34
CA GLU A 158 -3.84 3.96 -12.54
C GLU A 158 -4.40 5.31 -12.16
N GLU A 159 -4.36 6.20 -13.12
CA GLU A 159 -4.86 7.55 -12.95
C GLU A 159 -6.37 7.58 -12.75
#